data_51beaada2150e9f0b41c480057c8f7ca
#
_entry.id   51beaada2150e9f0b41c480057c8f7ca
#
_cell.length_a   1.000
_cell.length_b   1.000
_cell.length_c   1.000
_cell.angle_alpha   90.00
_cell.angle_beta   90.00
_cell.angle_gamma   90.00
#
_symmetry.space_group_name_H-M   'P 1'
#
loop_
_entity.id
_entity.type
_entity.pdbx_description
1 polymer ?
#
loop_
_entity_poly.entity_id
_entity_poly.type
_entity_poly.pdbx_seq_one_letter_code
_entity_poly.pdbx_strand_id
1 'polypeptide(L)'
;MKNKLNNNKQKSFYFRNFINEDNKNNINSGYSLFNSRANFVFKIFFFVFLIILLKLLYLGINRSNEINFDDFITDKDFNERRDIIDRANLLIAKNIDIYDLVLKVDKTNDLPQLLIKLKSQFPGLNISEIQKESVEKKRLVLKKKLDHIEYKKAIMLGEPAIELSRRQVRIYPQRNLFSHVLGQTDEDNKGISGIENHFNNQILNKKFSESSFQITLDTVIQSQVRDALEKAITDYSARGAASLLMNVNSGEIISLVSLPDFDINRRTLVSDEKYLNKITLGVYELGSVFKALTIANALELKIIDENTLFNNLEKQVYNCGTSQPINEHDKNLKRDLTATEILVKSSNIGTVKIIEKIGIENHKNFLTKLGIFEKASIELPEKGKSLPMKWDNCTLATASYGHGISTTPIQLASAYASLVNGGYKIYPTLVKQNQNLKKERVISEETSKKMVKMLRKVVDKDDPMQGTAKRADVNGYSVIGKTGTAVKVSKTSKGYSKDVMTVFVSAYPEEKPEYLLLVMIDEPKAIPSKGFYKSDSGWNAVPTAGTIIKRIGPILASKNYNIALNVK
;
A
#
# COMPACT_ATOMS: atom_id res chain seq x y z
N MET A 1 40.05 41.70 84.91
CA MET A 1 39.24 42.26 83.82
C MET A 1 38.73 41.08 82.95
N LYS A 2 37.47 40.65 83.09
CA LYS A 2 36.84 39.51 82.41
C LYS A 2 35.67 40.02 81.60
N ASN A 3 35.81 40.02 80.32
CA ASN A 3 34.67 40.30 79.39
C ASN A 3 33.74 39.11 79.35
N LYS A 4 32.49 39.37 79.68
CA LYS A 4 31.33 38.42 79.46
C LYS A 4 30.87 38.59 78.04
N LEU A 5 30.99 37.55 77.24
CA LEU A 5 30.33 37.39 75.96
C LEU A 5 28.92 36.95 76.21
N ASN A 6 27.94 37.75 75.74
CA ASN A 6 26.56 37.50 75.73
C ASN A 6 26.21 36.50 74.55
N ASN A 7 25.88 35.28 74.90
CA ASN A 7 25.41 34.29 73.93
C ASN A 7 23.86 34.41 73.79
N ASN A 8 23.47 35.15 72.79
CA ASN A 8 22.04 35.08 72.35
C ASN A 8 21.80 33.72 71.67
N LYS A 9 21.34 32.73 72.39
CA LYS A 9 20.77 31.52 71.85
C LYS A 9 19.37 31.80 71.31
N GLN A 10 19.25 31.84 70.02
CA GLN A 10 17.98 31.82 69.33
C GLN A 10 17.22 30.54 69.73
N LYS A 11 16.14 30.67 70.50
CA LYS A 11 15.30 29.52 70.90
C LYS A 11 14.44 29.14 69.70
N SER A 12 14.77 28.00 69.08
CA SER A 12 13.87 27.35 68.11
C SER A 12 12.67 26.79 68.88
N PHE A 13 11.49 27.21 68.47
CA PHE A 13 10.22 26.70 68.99
C PHE A 13 10.04 25.26 68.52
N TYR A 14 10.31 24.30 69.38
CA TYR A 14 9.85 22.92 69.18
C TYR A 14 8.52 22.75 69.88
N PHE A 15 7.52 22.23 69.18
CA PHE A 15 6.18 21.91 69.69
C PHE A 15 6.18 21.00 70.94
N ARG A 16 7.34 20.41 71.29
CA ARG A 16 7.53 19.55 72.44
C ARG A 16 7.67 20.31 73.77
N ASN A 17 8.02 21.63 73.78
CA ASN A 17 8.22 22.38 74.99
C ASN A 17 6.95 23.00 75.56
N PHE A 18 5.82 22.91 74.83
CA PHE A 18 4.53 23.38 75.31
C PHE A 18 3.76 22.36 76.18
N ILE A 19 4.26 21.14 76.37
CA ILE A 19 3.56 20.05 77.04
C ILE A 19 4.12 19.75 78.44
N ASN A 20 5.28 20.32 78.85
CA ASN A 20 6.00 19.88 80.06
C ASN A 20 6.08 20.88 81.22
N GLU A 21 5.38 21.98 81.23
CA GLU A 21 5.23 22.82 82.40
C GLU A 21 3.75 23.13 82.67
N ASP A 22 3.20 22.36 83.51
CA ASP A 22 2.15 22.56 84.46
C ASP A 22 1.10 21.44 84.53
N ASN A 23 1.02 20.95 85.75
CA ASN A 23 -0.06 20.15 86.34
C ASN A 23 -0.03 18.64 86.23
N LYS A 24 0.63 18.09 87.22
CA LYS A 24 0.09 16.90 87.86
C LYS A 24 -1.14 17.30 88.62
N ASN A 25 -2.29 17.04 88.03
CA ASN A 25 -3.54 16.59 88.68
C ASN A 25 -4.73 16.77 87.75
N ASN A 26 -5.35 15.65 87.41
CA ASN A 26 -6.64 15.53 86.81
C ASN A 26 -6.94 16.29 85.50
N ILE A 27 -6.68 15.63 84.38
CA ILE A 27 -7.57 15.62 83.18
C ILE A 27 -7.12 14.46 82.29
N ASN A 28 -7.48 13.22 82.66
CA ASN A 28 -7.11 12.04 81.87
C ASN A 28 -8.17 11.64 80.83
N SER A 29 -9.16 12.43 80.48
CA SER A 29 -10.16 12.03 79.47
C SER A 29 -10.29 12.92 78.24
N GLY A 30 -9.82 14.20 78.29
CA GLY A 30 -9.92 15.12 77.15
C GLY A 30 -8.73 14.98 76.13
N TYR A 31 -7.53 14.73 76.65
CA TYR A 31 -6.30 14.66 75.83
C TYR A 31 -6.19 13.38 75.00
N SER A 32 -6.77 12.27 75.48
CA SER A 32 -6.75 11.01 74.70
C SER A 32 -7.64 11.09 73.46
N LEU A 33 -8.79 11.75 73.56
CA LEU A 33 -9.73 11.95 72.46
C LEU A 33 -9.21 12.95 71.42
N PHE A 34 -8.50 14.02 71.86
CA PHE A 34 -7.92 15.01 70.96
C PHE A 34 -6.72 14.39 70.17
N ASN A 35 -5.83 13.70 70.87
CA ASN A 35 -4.73 13.00 70.23
C ASN A 35 -5.23 11.86 69.31
N SER A 36 -6.28 11.16 69.66
CA SER A 36 -6.92 10.15 68.82
C SER A 36 -7.51 10.76 67.55
N ARG A 37 -8.20 11.89 67.64
CA ARG A 37 -8.75 12.61 66.47
C ARG A 37 -7.68 13.26 65.63
N ALA A 38 -6.65 13.86 66.22
CA ALA A 38 -5.51 14.43 65.52
C ALA A 38 -4.70 13.31 64.77
N ASN A 39 -4.47 12.17 65.43
CA ASN A 39 -3.86 11.02 64.80
C ASN A 39 -4.71 10.40 63.67
N PHE A 40 -6.03 10.42 63.81
CA PHE A 40 -6.94 9.98 62.76
C PHE A 40 -6.87 10.88 61.53
N VAL A 41 -6.92 12.20 61.71
CA VAL A 41 -6.79 13.19 60.66
C VAL A 41 -5.41 13.08 60.00
N PHE A 42 -4.35 12.93 60.81
CA PHE A 42 -2.98 12.74 60.28
C PHE A 42 -2.86 11.45 59.42
N LYS A 43 -3.48 10.35 59.85
CA LYS A 43 -3.52 9.10 59.06
C LYS A 43 -4.28 9.31 57.75
N ILE A 44 -5.38 10.04 57.73
CA ILE A 44 -6.10 10.37 56.49
C ILE A 44 -5.22 11.18 55.54
N PHE A 45 -4.59 12.26 56.04
CA PHE A 45 -3.66 13.05 55.23
C PHE A 45 -2.48 12.23 54.71
N PHE A 46 -1.91 11.37 55.56
CA PHE A 46 -0.84 10.45 55.15
C PHE A 46 -1.27 9.49 54.03
N PHE A 47 -2.49 8.93 54.14
CA PHE A 47 -3.05 8.05 53.12
C PHE A 47 -3.35 8.80 51.81
N VAL A 48 -3.89 9.98 51.87
CA VAL A 48 -4.13 10.83 50.69
C VAL A 48 -2.80 11.20 50.04
N PHE A 49 -1.80 11.58 50.83
CA PHE A 49 -0.47 11.88 50.33
C PHE A 49 0.20 10.65 49.71
N LEU A 50 0.04 9.47 50.30
CA LEU A 50 0.54 8.20 49.77
C LEU A 50 -0.12 7.86 48.45
N ILE A 51 -1.43 8.07 48.33
CA ILE A 51 -2.17 7.85 47.07
C ILE A 51 -1.67 8.81 45.98
N ILE A 52 -1.45 10.08 46.30
CA ILE A 52 -0.89 11.08 45.39
C ILE A 52 0.54 10.68 44.95
N LEU A 53 1.37 10.25 45.91
CA LEU A 53 2.74 9.79 45.64
C LEU A 53 2.77 8.56 44.72
N LEU A 54 1.89 7.56 45.02
CA LEU A 54 1.77 6.37 44.17
C LEU A 54 1.24 6.73 42.78
N LYS A 55 0.30 7.68 42.70
CA LYS A 55 -0.19 8.15 41.40
C LYS A 55 0.90 8.90 40.61
N LEU A 56 1.71 9.72 41.27
CA LEU A 56 2.85 10.41 40.64
C LEU A 56 3.92 9.42 40.19
N LEU A 57 4.23 8.39 41.00
CA LEU A 57 5.13 7.31 40.61
C LEU A 57 4.57 6.50 39.43
N TYR A 58 3.29 6.16 39.47
CA TYR A 58 2.62 5.47 38.35
C TYR A 58 2.67 6.29 37.06
N LEU A 59 2.37 7.61 37.14
CA LEU A 59 2.46 8.53 36.01
C LEU A 59 3.91 8.71 35.54
N GLY A 60 4.89 8.73 36.45
CA GLY A 60 6.32 8.83 36.13
C GLY A 60 6.83 7.58 35.39
N ILE A 61 6.44 6.40 35.87
CA ILE A 61 6.83 5.11 35.25
C ILE A 61 6.14 4.90 33.89
N ASN A 62 4.86 5.20 33.79
CA ASN A 62 4.12 5.07 32.52
C ASN A 62 4.47 6.16 31.49
N ARG A 63 4.89 7.35 31.93
CA ARG A 63 5.32 8.41 31.04
C ARG A 63 6.73 8.20 30.48
N SER A 64 7.54 7.36 31.11
CA SER A 64 8.90 7.07 30.61
C SER A 64 8.92 6.34 29.25
N ASN A 65 7.77 5.83 28.78
CA ASN A 65 7.63 5.19 27.46
C ASN A 65 7.05 6.11 26.37
N GLU A 66 6.56 7.31 26.68
CA GLU A 66 5.93 8.21 25.69
C GLU A 66 6.40 9.66 25.70
N ILE A 67 7.21 10.08 26.66
CA ILE A 67 7.78 11.43 26.68
C ILE A 67 9.28 11.30 26.46
N ASN A 68 9.69 11.34 25.20
CA ASN A 68 11.03 11.81 24.89
C ASN A 68 11.13 13.24 25.40
N PHE A 69 12.03 13.50 26.35
CA PHE A 69 12.33 14.85 26.86
C PHE A 69 12.78 15.83 25.77
N ASP A 70 13.06 15.32 24.57
CA ASP A 70 13.36 16.10 23.36
C ASP A 70 12.14 16.85 22.80
N ASP A 71 10.90 16.53 23.24
CA ASP A 71 9.68 17.25 22.80
C ASP A 71 9.51 18.63 23.47
N PHE A 72 10.36 18.99 24.45
CA PHE A 72 10.32 20.28 25.15
C PHE A 72 11.40 21.27 24.71
N ILE A 73 12.27 20.91 23.77
CA ILE A 73 13.20 21.86 23.17
C ILE A 73 12.44 22.60 22.07
N THR A 74 12.14 23.86 22.34
CA THR A 74 11.41 24.80 21.48
C THR A 74 12.20 25.38 20.31
N ASP A 75 13.10 24.64 19.72
CA ASP A 75 13.31 24.72 18.30
C ASP A 75 12.22 23.84 17.67
N LYS A 76 11.42 24.39 16.77
CA LYS A 76 10.53 23.58 15.94
C LYS A 76 11.41 22.59 15.21
N ASP A 77 11.71 21.49 15.88
CA ASP A 77 12.36 20.34 15.29
C ASP A 77 11.46 19.90 14.16
N PHE A 78 11.83 20.29 12.97
CA PHE A 78 11.17 19.84 11.76
C PHE A 78 11.21 18.31 11.80
N ASN A 79 10.04 17.68 11.60
CA ASN A 79 9.94 16.25 11.41
C ASN A 79 10.69 15.90 10.12
N GLU A 80 12.03 15.83 10.21
CA GLU A 80 12.87 15.45 9.08
C GLU A 80 12.55 14.01 8.69
N ARG A 81 11.93 13.88 7.50
CA ARG A 81 11.68 12.58 6.90
C ARG A 81 12.88 12.19 6.06
N ARG A 82 13.29 10.94 6.17
CA ARG A 82 14.32 10.35 5.31
C ARG A 82 13.92 10.48 3.84
N ASP A 83 14.90 10.69 2.97
CA ASP A 83 14.69 10.55 1.54
C ASP A 83 14.23 9.14 1.20
N ILE A 84 13.28 9.00 0.27
CA ILE A 84 12.91 7.69 -0.27
C ILE A 84 13.57 7.56 -1.64
N ILE A 85 14.22 6.43 -1.85
CA ILE A 85 14.91 6.09 -3.10
C ILE A 85 14.38 4.78 -3.66
N ASP A 86 14.46 4.62 -4.96
CA ASP A 86 14.16 3.37 -5.65
C ASP A 86 15.28 2.33 -5.48
N ARG A 87 15.11 1.15 -6.09
CA ARG A 87 16.12 0.09 -6.03
C ARG A 87 17.45 0.44 -6.72
N ALA A 88 17.46 1.44 -7.61
CA ALA A 88 18.63 1.94 -8.33
C ALA A 88 19.22 3.20 -7.69
N ASN A 89 18.79 3.56 -6.47
CA ASN A 89 19.16 4.76 -5.72
C ASN A 89 18.69 6.09 -6.35
N LEU A 90 17.70 6.06 -7.25
CA LEU A 90 17.07 7.28 -7.75
C LEU A 90 16.13 7.86 -6.71
N LEU A 91 16.19 9.18 -6.53
CA LEU A 91 15.38 9.91 -5.57
C LEU A 91 13.92 9.98 -6.02
N ILE A 92 13.01 9.53 -5.16
CA ILE A 92 11.56 9.51 -5.42
C ILE A 92 10.73 10.30 -4.42
N ALA A 93 11.26 10.57 -3.21
CA ALA A 93 10.66 11.52 -2.28
C ALA A 93 11.73 12.20 -1.43
N LYS A 94 11.62 13.52 -1.23
CA LYS A 94 12.57 14.34 -0.48
C LYS A 94 11.88 15.47 0.26
N ASN A 95 12.42 15.86 1.41
CA ASN A 95 12.05 17.10 2.09
C ASN A 95 12.86 18.27 1.51
N ILE A 96 12.18 19.36 1.26
CA ILE A 96 12.83 20.64 0.94
C ILE A 96 12.37 21.72 1.91
N ASP A 97 13.27 22.65 2.18
CA ASP A 97 12.93 23.85 2.94
C ASP A 97 12.16 24.83 2.07
N ILE A 98 11.08 25.32 2.61
CA ILE A 98 10.31 26.42 2.03
C ILE A 98 10.11 27.49 3.08
N TYR A 99 9.80 28.68 2.64
CA TYR A 99 9.60 29.82 3.51
C TYR A 99 8.18 30.37 3.31
N ASP A 100 7.52 30.64 4.42
CA ASP A 100 6.24 31.33 4.46
C ASP A 100 6.48 32.79 4.90
N LEU A 101 5.77 33.73 4.31
CA LEU A 101 5.80 35.14 4.69
C LEU A 101 4.85 35.35 5.86
N VAL A 102 5.40 35.78 6.99
CA VAL A 102 4.66 35.95 8.23
C VAL A 102 4.82 37.38 8.73
N LEU A 103 3.71 37.98 9.13
CA LEU A 103 3.65 39.29 9.80
C LEU A 103 3.56 39.09 11.33
N LYS A 104 4.49 39.66 12.08
CA LYS A 104 4.43 39.84 13.53
C LYS A 104 3.87 41.21 13.84
N VAL A 105 2.59 41.27 14.14
CA VAL A 105 1.87 42.54 14.34
C VAL A 105 2.43 43.35 15.52
N ASP A 106 2.86 42.68 16.58
CA ASP A 106 3.47 43.27 17.77
C ASP A 106 4.85 43.91 17.54
N LYS A 107 5.48 43.63 16.41
CA LYS A 107 6.79 44.19 16.02
C LYS A 107 6.73 45.33 15.00
N THR A 108 5.52 45.70 14.56
CA THR A 108 5.35 46.78 13.60
C THR A 108 5.15 48.11 14.30
N ASN A 109 5.88 49.14 13.86
CA ASN A 109 5.69 50.50 14.36
C ASN A 109 4.60 51.26 13.61
N ASP A 110 4.42 50.94 12.31
CA ASP A 110 3.45 51.59 11.42
C ASP A 110 2.87 50.52 10.48
N LEU A 111 1.77 49.90 10.92
CA LEU A 111 1.10 48.85 10.15
C LEU A 111 0.55 49.36 8.79
N PRO A 112 -0.12 50.53 8.72
CA PRO A 112 -0.62 51.08 7.44
C PRO A 112 0.49 51.25 6.39
N GLN A 113 1.62 51.81 6.78
CA GLN A 113 2.75 52.02 5.84
C GLN A 113 3.37 50.68 5.41
N LEU A 114 3.51 49.72 6.33
CA LEU A 114 3.97 48.37 6.01
C LEU A 114 3.05 47.67 5.03
N LEU A 115 1.72 47.79 5.18
CA LEU A 115 0.74 47.19 4.29
C LEU A 115 0.83 47.75 2.87
N ILE A 116 1.13 49.03 2.71
CA ILE A 116 1.36 49.66 1.40
C ILE A 116 2.61 49.08 0.74
N LYS A 117 3.72 48.94 1.49
CA LYS A 117 4.96 48.30 1.00
C LYS A 117 4.73 46.85 0.60
N LEU A 118 4.00 46.11 1.43
CA LEU A 118 3.66 44.72 1.17
C LEU A 118 2.83 44.56 -0.10
N LYS A 119 1.81 45.41 -0.30
CA LYS A 119 0.98 45.42 -1.51
C LYS A 119 1.78 45.68 -2.77
N SER A 120 2.76 46.59 -2.70
CA SER A 120 3.66 46.90 -3.82
C SER A 120 4.52 45.70 -4.23
N GLN A 121 5.08 44.96 -3.26
CA GLN A 121 5.96 43.83 -3.53
C GLN A 121 5.20 42.53 -3.80
N PHE A 122 4.02 42.38 -3.19
CA PHE A 122 3.15 41.18 -3.26
C PHE A 122 1.72 41.60 -3.67
N PRO A 123 1.47 41.92 -4.96
CA PRO A 123 0.19 42.41 -5.40
C PRO A 123 -1.01 41.49 -5.13
N GLY A 124 -0.74 40.19 -4.97
CA GLY A 124 -1.76 39.18 -4.67
C GLY A 124 -2.29 39.19 -3.23
N LEU A 125 -1.69 39.98 -2.30
CA LEU A 125 -2.16 40.04 -0.92
C LEU A 125 -3.47 40.82 -0.78
N ASN A 126 -4.38 40.30 0.03
CA ASN A 126 -5.64 40.97 0.41
C ASN A 126 -5.40 41.85 1.65
N ILE A 127 -5.10 43.13 1.42
CA ILE A 127 -4.74 44.05 2.51
C ILE A 127 -5.89 44.29 3.50
N SER A 128 -7.15 44.34 3.01
CA SER A 128 -8.30 44.53 3.88
C SER A 128 -8.50 43.39 4.87
N GLU A 129 -8.26 42.18 4.44
CA GLU A 129 -8.32 40.98 5.28
C GLU A 129 -7.18 40.94 6.31
N ILE A 130 -5.94 41.24 5.86
CA ILE A 130 -4.77 41.33 6.73
C ILE A 130 -4.99 42.39 7.82
N GLN A 131 -5.53 43.57 7.45
CA GLN A 131 -5.83 44.64 8.39
C GLN A 131 -6.87 44.23 9.42
N LYS A 132 -7.92 43.53 9.00
CA LYS A 132 -8.98 43.01 9.91
C LYS A 132 -8.39 41.96 10.88
N GLU A 133 -7.65 41.00 10.37
CA GLU A 133 -7.08 39.92 11.18
C GLU A 133 -5.96 40.40 12.13
N SER A 134 -5.27 41.49 11.76
CA SER A 134 -4.20 42.06 12.60
C SER A 134 -4.70 42.66 13.92
N VAL A 135 -6.00 42.94 14.04
CA VAL A 135 -6.62 43.40 15.30
C VAL A 135 -6.71 42.26 16.31
N GLU A 136 -6.94 41.03 15.84
CA GLU A 136 -7.16 39.87 16.70
C GLU A 136 -5.92 39.00 16.88
N LYS A 137 -5.04 38.95 15.89
CA LYS A 137 -3.91 38.01 15.83
C LYS A 137 -2.57 38.76 15.87
N LYS A 138 -1.69 38.34 16.78
CA LYS A 138 -0.32 38.87 16.85
C LYS A 138 0.61 38.36 15.75
N ARG A 139 0.28 37.22 15.15
CA ARG A 139 1.08 36.58 14.09
C ARG A 139 0.16 36.11 12.95
N LEU A 140 0.43 36.58 11.74
CA LEU A 140 -0.37 36.31 10.54
C LEU A 140 0.50 35.69 9.45
N VAL A 141 0.07 34.58 8.87
CA VAL A 141 0.69 34.01 7.68
C VAL A 141 0.12 34.71 6.45
N LEU A 142 0.89 35.61 5.85
CA LEU A 142 0.48 36.42 4.70
C LEU A 142 0.49 35.63 3.41
N LYS A 143 1.52 34.81 3.23
CA LYS A 143 1.65 33.93 2.05
C LYS A 143 2.43 32.68 2.40
N LYS A 144 1.90 31.54 2.00
CA LYS A 144 2.58 30.25 2.10
C LYS A 144 3.41 29.98 0.85
N LYS A 145 4.53 29.25 0.98
CA LYS A 145 5.39 28.75 -0.12
C LYS A 145 5.89 29.88 -1.04
N LEU A 146 6.71 30.77 -0.51
CA LEU A 146 7.37 31.77 -1.35
C LEU A 146 8.25 31.11 -2.41
N ASP A 147 8.14 31.58 -3.63
CA ASP A 147 9.12 31.26 -4.65
C ASP A 147 10.44 32.02 -4.43
N HIS A 148 11.47 31.70 -5.21
CA HIS A 148 12.79 32.31 -5.06
C HIS A 148 12.79 33.84 -5.25
N ILE A 149 11.94 34.36 -6.12
CA ILE A 149 11.81 35.81 -6.38
C ILE A 149 11.11 36.46 -5.19
N GLU A 150 10.03 35.86 -4.72
CA GLU A 150 9.26 36.35 -3.58
C GLU A 150 10.05 36.31 -2.28
N TYR A 151 10.86 35.27 -2.07
CA TYR A 151 11.80 35.18 -0.96
C TYR A 151 12.79 36.35 -0.95
N LYS A 152 13.41 36.65 -2.10
CA LYS A 152 14.29 37.83 -2.25
C LYS A 152 13.57 39.14 -1.99
N LYS A 153 12.36 39.32 -2.50
CA LYS A 153 11.55 40.52 -2.25
C LYS A 153 11.25 40.69 -0.75
N ALA A 154 10.94 39.61 -0.05
CA ALA A 154 10.68 39.64 1.38
C ALA A 154 11.90 40.06 2.19
N ILE A 155 13.10 39.56 1.84
CA ILE A 155 14.36 39.99 2.46
C ILE A 155 14.63 41.48 2.20
N MET A 156 14.41 41.95 0.96
CA MET A 156 14.66 43.33 0.58
C MET A 156 13.72 44.35 1.25
N LEU A 157 12.58 43.92 1.80
CA LEU A 157 11.73 44.78 2.61
C LEU A 157 12.42 45.34 3.84
N GLY A 158 13.36 44.57 4.44
CA GLY A 158 14.12 44.98 5.61
C GLY A 158 13.28 45.31 6.83
N GLU A 159 12.05 44.78 6.93
CA GLU A 159 11.09 45.13 7.99
C GLU A 159 11.15 44.11 9.13
N PRO A 160 11.47 44.52 10.38
CA PRO A 160 11.57 43.61 11.53
C PRO A 160 10.27 42.87 11.85
N ALA A 161 9.13 43.42 11.44
CA ALA A 161 7.82 42.81 11.61
C ALA A 161 7.57 41.66 10.61
N ILE A 162 8.40 41.53 9.58
CA ILE A 162 8.29 40.45 8.59
C ILE A 162 9.25 39.32 8.96
N GLU A 163 8.68 38.15 9.18
CA GLU A 163 9.40 36.91 9.43
C GLU A 163 9.30 35.97 8.23
N LEU A 164 10.43 35.42 7.80
CA LEU A 164 10.48 34.31 6.87
C LEU A 164 10.47 32.99 7.69
N SER A 165 9.28 32.45 7.88
CA SER A 165 9.09 31.23 8.64
C SER A 165 9.49 30.01 7.80
N ARG A 166 10.63 29.39 8.15
CA ARG A 166 11.10 28.17 7.50
C ARG A 166 10.18 27.00 7.89
N ARG A 167 9.80 26.19 6.94
CA ARG A 167 9.20 24.88 7.16
C ARG A 167 9.61 23.88 6.09
N GLN A 168 9.52 22.61 6.40
CA GLN A 168 9.81 21.55 5.45
C GLN A 168 8.54 21.06 4.75
N VAL A 169 8.68 20.79 3.48
CA VAL A 169 7.62 20.19 2.66
C VAL A 169 8.14 18.98 1.93
N ARG A 170 7.37 17.92 1.95
CA ARG A 170 7.63 16.70 1.19
C ARG A 170 7.38 16.93 -0.29
N ILE A 171 8.37 16.63 -1.13
CA ILE A 171 8.28 16.70 -2.59
C ILE A 171 8.54 15.32 -3.19
N TYR A 172 7.79 15.05 -4.26
CA TYR A 172 7.87 13.82 -5.04
C TYR A 172 8.28 14.18 -6.48
N PRO A 173 9.59 14.08 -6.82
CA PRO A 173 10.11 14.53 -8.12
C PRO A 173 9.45 13.83 -9.32
N GLN A 174 9.03 12.57 -9.14
CA GLN A 174 8.40 11.76 -10.18
C GLN A 174 6.87 11.99 -10.31
N ARG A 175 6.32 12.94 -9.55
CA ARG A 175 4.92 13.38 -9.60
C ARG A 175 3.93 12.21 -9.49
N ASN A 176 3.29 11.82 -10.60
CA ASN A 176 2.25 10.81 -10.66
C ASN A 176 2.77 9.36 -10.75
N LEU A 177 4.05 9.16 -11.12
CA LEU A 177 4.59 7.85 -11.43
C LEU A 177 4.44 6.83 -10.28
N PHE A 178 4.49 7.28 -9.04
CA PHE A 178 4.39 6.45 -7.84
C PHE A 178 3.19 6.79 -6.94
N SER A 179 2.19 7.52 -7.45
CA SER A 179 1.11 8.06 -6.64
C SER A 179 0.38 7.02 -5.78
N HIS A 180 0.11 5.84 -6.33
CA HIS A 180 -0.60 4.76 -5.63
C HIS A 180 0.26 3.92 -4.68
N VAL A 181 1.58 4.14 -4.66
CA VAL A 181 2.51 3.41 -3.79
C VAL A 181 3.08 4.31 -2.71
N LEU A 182 3.61 5.48 -3.07
CA LEU A 182 4.22 6.40 -2.10
C LEU A 182 3.18 6.94 -1.11
N GLY A 183 2.02 7.32 -1.61
CA GLY A 183 1.04 8.02 -0.80
C GLY A 183 1.47 9.46 -0.51
N GLN A 184 0.82 10.12 0.44
CA GLN A 184 1.00 11.53 0.74
C GLN A 184 1.29 11.76 2.22
N THR A 185 1.87 12.94 2.52
CA THR A 185 1.99 13.48 3.87
C THR A 185 1.00 14.63 4.07
N ASP A 186 0.61 14.89 5.32
CA ASP A 186 -0.13 16.10 5.71
C ASP A 186 0.77 17.35 5.77
N GLU A 187 0.24 18.48 6.27
CA GLU A 187 1.00 19.73 6.41
C GLU A 187 2.10 19.66 7.47
N ASP A 188 1.97 18.75 8.43
CA ASP A 188 2.95 18.50 9.49
C ASP A 188 3.97 17.41 9.13
N ASN A 189 4.05 17.05 7.85
CA ASN A 189 4.92 15.97 7.33
C ASN A 189 4.63 14.57 7.91
N LYS A 190 3.42 14.31 8.41
CA LYS A 190 2.99 12.97 8.82
C LYS A 190 2.43 12.22 7.61
N GLY A 191 2.82 10.96 7.43
CA GLY A 191 2.29 10.13 6.34
C GLY A 191 0.80 9.79 6.56
N ILE A 192 -0.04 10.03 5.53
CA ILE A 192 -1.50 9.80 5.57
C ILE A 192 -1.96 8.67 4.64
N SER A 193 -1.15 8.27 3.67
CA SER A 193 -1.44 7.17 2.76
C SER A 193 -0.16 6.50 2.25
N GLY A 194 -0.29 5.32 1.63
CA GLY A 194 0.81 4.60 0.98
C GLY A 194 1.98 4.23 1.91
N ILE A 195 3.17 4.16 1.33
CA ILE A 195 4.43 3.90 2.06
C ILE A 195 4.70 4.98 3.11
N GLU A 196 4.41 6.25 2.80
CA GLU A 196 4.59 7.36 3.73
C GLU A 196 3.81 7.15 5.04
N ASN A 197 2.62 6.56 4.97
CA ASN A 197 1.83 6.20 6.15
C ASN A 197 2.33 4.89 6.79
N HIS A 198 2.49 3.82 5.99
CA HIS A 198 2.83 2.51 6.53
C HIS A 198 4.16 2.52 7.30
N PHE A 199 5.17 3.20 6.75
CA PHE A 199 6.50 3.32 7.34
C PHE A 199 6.74 4.67 8.04
N ASN A 200 5.66 5.38 8.44
CA ASN A 200 5.77 6.73 8.99
C ASN A 200 6.84 6.84 10.09
N ASN A 201 6.80 5.96 11.08
CA ASN A 201 7.74 5.97 12.20
C ASN A 201 9.19 5.63 11.79
N GLN A 202 9.39 4.77 10.79
CA GLN A 202 10.72 4.41 10.29
C GLN A 202 11.32 5.53 9.43
N ILE A 203 10.48 6.22 8.67
CA ILE A 203 10.89 7.34 7.82
C ILE A 203 11.19 8.58 8.68
N LEU A 204 10.47 8.79 9.80
CA LEU A 204 10.69 9.87 10.77
C LEU A 204 11.79 9.59 11.79
N ASN A 205 12.40 8.42 11.80
CA ASN A 205 13.34 8.03 12.83
C ASN A 205 14.67 8.80 12.69
N LYS A 206 14.91 9.74 13.61
CA LYS A 206 16.13 10.59 13.66
C LYS A 206 17.43 9.78 13.71
N LYS A 207 17.42 8.57 14.30
CA LYS A 207 18.59 7.68 14.36
C LYS A 207 19.12 7.28 12.99
N PHE A 208 18.24 7.29 11.97
CA PHE A 208 18.56 6.92 10.60
C PHE A 208 18.35 8.08 9.60
N SER A 209 18.29 9.34 10.09
CA SER A 209 17.99 10.52 9.24
C SER A 209 18.97 10.70 8.07
N GLU A 210 20.23 10.33 8.25
CA GLU A 210 21.25 10.42 7.20
C GLU A 210 21.17 9.31 6.14
N SER A 211 20.43 8.23 6.40
CA SER A 211 20.25 7.11 5.46
C SER A 211 18.92 7.19 4.74
N SER A 212 18.92 7.05 3.41
CA SER A 212 17.70 6.99 2.61
C SER A 212 16.89 5.72 2.92
N PHE A 213 15.56 5.80 2.76
CA PHE A 213 14.67 4.65 2.82
C PHE A 213 14.52 4.05 1.43
N GLN A 214 15.07 2.86 1.21
CA GLN A 214 15.06 2.22 -0.11
C GLN A 214 13.85 1.31 -0.28
N ILE A 215 13.18 1.43 -1.44
CA ILE A 215 12.08 0.54 -1.85
C ILE A 215 12.49 -0.31 -3.05
N THR A 216 11.70 -1.35 -3.32
CA THR A 216 12.01 -2.34 -4.37
C THR A 216 11.62 -1.92 -5.78
N LEU A 217 10.82 -0.85 -5.93
CA LEU A 217 10.42 -0.33 -7.23
C LEU A 217 11.62 0.21 -8.02
N ASP A 218 11.51 0.14 -9.34
CA ASP A 218 12.48 0.65 -10.29
C ASP A 218 11.85 1.75 -11.14
N THR A 219 12.37 2.96 -11.05
CA THR A 219 11.80 4.15 -11.72
C THR A 219 11.76 3.99 -13.24
N VAL A 220 12.80 3.43 -13.84
CA VAL A 220 12.87 3.28 -15.29
C VAL A 220 11.85 2.24 -15.77
N ILE A 221 11.77 1.10 -15.10
CA ILE A 221 10.79 0.05 -15.43
C ILE A 221 9.36 0.55 -15.18
N GLN A 222 9.13 1.22 -14.05
CA GLN A 222 7.83 1.82 -13.71
C GLN A 222 7.35 2.77 -14.81
N SER A 223 8.23 3.64 -15.33
CA SER A 223 7.92 4.56 -16.43
C SER A 223 7.57 3.82 -17.72
N GLN A 224 8.36 2.83 -18.12
CA GLN A 224 8.10 2.05 -19.33
C GLN A 224 6.77 1.29 -19.27
N VAL A 225 6.45 0.73 -18.09
CA VAL A 225 5.17 0.05 -17.86
C VAL A 225 4.01 1.05 -17.93
N ARG A 226 4.14 2.21 -17.27
CA ARG A 226 3.13 3.27 -17.28
C ARG A 226 2.82 3.75 -18.69
N ASP A 227 3.85 4.06 -19.49
CA ASP A 227 3.70 4.53 -20.86
C ASP A 227 3.00 3.49 -21.76
N ALA A 228 3.31 2.20 -21.57
CA ALA A 228 2.65 1.12 -22.30
C ALA A 228 1.16 1.00 -21.92
N LEU A 229 0.81 1.19 -20.65
CA LEU A 229 -0.58 1.17 -20.18
C LEU A 229 -1.37 2.41 -20.66
N GLU A 230 -0.79 3.61 -20.67
CA GLU A 230 -1.43 4.81 -21.21
C GLU A 230 -1.73 4.65 -22.71
N LYS A 231 -0.76 4.08 -23.44
CA LYS A 231 -0.98 3.74 -24.85
C LYS A 231 -2.13 2.73 -24.99
N ALA A 232 -2.19 1.70 -24.16
CA ALA A 232 -3.26 0.70 -24.20
C ALA A 232 -4.64 1.33 -23.89
N ILE A 233 -4.73 2.24 -22.92
CA ILE A 233 -5.98 2.98 -22.64
C ILE A 233 -6.45 3.72 -23.88
N THR A 234 -5.53 4.41 -24.57
CA THR A 234 -5.82 5.19 -25.78
C THR A 234 -6.19 4.28 -26.96
N ASP A 235 -5.42 3.20 -27.17
CA ASP A 235 -5.63 2.28 -28.29
C ASP A 235 -6.97 1.55 -28.19
N TYR A 236 -7.34 1.08 -26.99
CA TYR A 236 -8.54 0.30 -26.74
C TYR A 236 -9.72 1.12 -26.21
N SER A 237 -9.58 2.46 -26.13
CA SER A 237 -10.58 3.35 -25.52
C SER A 237 -11.07 2.80 -24.16
N ALA A 238 -10.12 2.34 -23.35
CA ALA A 238 -10.39 1.73 -22.07
C ALA A 238 -10.59 2.80 -20.99
N ARG A 239 -11.33 2.44 -19.94
CA ARG A 239 -11.54 3.30 -18.77
C ARG A 239 -10.31 3.42 -17.90
N GLY A 240 -9.49 2.39 -17.85
CA GLY A 240 -8.28 2.35 -17.06
C GLY A 240 -7.45 1.11 -17.34
N ALA A 241 -6.28 1.06 -16.73
CA ALA A 241 -5.37 -0.08 -16.82
C ALA A 241 -4.53 -0.20 -15.55
N ALA A 242 -4.05 -1.40 -15.27
CA ALA A 242 -3.11 -1.61 -14.17
C ALA A 242 -2.13 -2.73 -14.49
N SER A 243 -0.95 -2.68 -13.86
CA SER A 243 0.07 -3.71 -14.00
C SER A 243 0.85 -3.89 -12.71
N LEU A 244 1.26 -5.12 -12.46
CA LEU A 244 2.17 -5.52 -11.41
C LEU A 244 3.30 -6.35 -12.03
N LEU A 245 4.54 -5.95 -11.78
CA LEU A 245 5.74 -6.76 -12.07
C LEU A 245 6.41 -7.12 -10.74
N MET A 246 6.60 -8.41 -10.47
CA MET A 246 7.25 -8.88 -9.25
C MET A 246 8.20 -10.05 -9.53
N ASN A 247 9.20 -10.23 -8.67
CA ASN A 247 10.03 -11.42 -8.66
C ASN A 247 9.29 -12.59 -7.99
N VAL A 248 9.17 -13.73 -8.67
CA VAL A 248 8.40 -14.89 -8.19
C VAL A 248 9.05 -15.62 -7.01
N ASN A 249 10.33 -15.37 -6.74
CA ASN A 249 11.12 -16.07 -5.72
C ASN A 249 11.30 -15.25 -4.44
N SER A 250 11.38 -13.91 -4.55
CA SER A 250 11.56 -13.00 -3.42
C SER A 250 10.28 -12.25 -3.04
N GLY A 251 9.33 -12.13 -3.95
CA GLY A 251 8.14 -11.29 -3.77
C GLY A 251 8.39 -9.80 -3.98
N GLU A 252 9.62 -9.37 -4.23
CA GLU A 252 9.93 -7.96 -4.49
C GLU A 252 9.14 -7.43 -5.67
N ILE A 253 8.40 -6.35 -5.43
CA ILE A 253 7.66 -5.65 -6.48
C ILE A 253 8.62 -4.69 -7.18
N ILE A 254 8.79 -4.86 -8.47
CA ILE A 254 9.67 -4.06 -9.32
C ILE A 254 8.90 -2.88 -9.95
N SER A 255 7.63 -3.10 -10.27
CA SER A 255 6.73 -2.08 -10.80
C SER A 255 5.29 -2.35 -10.35
N LEU A 256 4.57 -1.29 -9.96
CA LEU A 256 3.15 -1.30 -9.64
C LEU A 256 2.51 -0.03 -10.19
N VAL A 257 1.73 -0.17 -11.24
CA VAL A 257 1.06 0.94 -11.93
C VAL A 257 -0.45 0.74 -11.87
N SER A 258 -1.18 1.80 -11.53
CA SER A 258 -2.65 1.86 -11.59
C SER A 258 -3.06 3.15 -12.28
N LEU A 259 -3.85 3.07 -13.36
CA LEU A 259 -4.33 4.19 -14.14
C LEU A 259 -5.86 4.25 -14.14
N PRO A 260 -6.46 5.45 -14.11
CA PRO A 260 -5.82 6.76 -14.08
C PRO A 260 -5.11 7.03 -12.75
N ASP A 261 -4.02 7.82 -12.82
CA ASP A 261 -3.24 8.27 -11.68
C ASP A 261 -3.43 9.78 -11.41
N PHE A 262 -2.70 10.32 -10.44
CA PHE A 262 -2.76 11.73 -10.04
C PHE A 262 -1.39 12.28 -9.66
N ASP A 263 -1.20 13.61 -9.78
CA ASP A 263 0.02 14.27 -9.30
C ASP A 263 0.00 14.35 -7.77
N ILE A 264 0.88 13.59 -7.15
CA ILE A 264 0.98 13.42 -5.70
C ILE A 264 1.38 14.73 -4.98
N ASN A 265 2.04 15.68 -5.68
CA ASN A 265 2.40 16.99 -5.12
C ASN A 265 1.20 17.94 -5.07
N ARG A 266 0.12 17.66 -5.80
CA ARG A 266 -1.09 18.49 -5.83
C ARG A 266 -2.09 17.93 -4.83
N ARG A 267 -2.30 18.68 -3.73
CA ARG A 267 -3.32 18.37 -2.71
C ARG A 267 -4.71 18.84 -3.13
N THR A 268 -5.09 18.67 -4.38
CA THR A 268 -6.44 18.96 -4.87
C THR A 268 -7.33 17.74 -4.62
N LEU A 269 -8.64 17.97 -4.49
CA LEU A 269 -9.62 16.89 -4.48
C LEU A 269 -9.49 16.08 -5.77
N VAL A 270 -9.07 14.83 -5.62
CA VAL A 270 -8.91 13.86 -6.70
C VAL A 270 -10.11 12.93 -6.64
N SER A 271 -10.68 12.57 -7.79
CA SER A 271 -11.81 11.63 -7.82
C SER A 271 -11.41 10.27 -7.24
N ASP A 272 -12.35 9.59 -6.57
CA ASP A 272 -12.16 8.26 -5.98
C ASP A 272 -11.58 7.25 -6.97
N GLU A 273 -11.92 7.37 -8.25
CA GLU A 273 -11.40 6.51 -9.31
C GLU A 273 -9.88 6.67 -9.51
N LYS A 274 -9.36 7.90 -9.39
CA LYS A 274 -7.92 8.17 -9.47
C LYS A 274 -7.16 7.74 -8.23
N TYR A 275 -7.80 7.75 -7.06
CA TYR A 275 -7.20 7.25 -5.82
C TYR A 275 -7.19 5.72 -5.72
N LEU A 276 -8.05 5.04 -6.47
CA LEU A 276 -8.16 3.59 -6.40
C LEU A 276 -6.89 2.91 -6.93
N ASN A 277 -6.12 2.31 -6.03
CA ASN A 277 -5.09 1.34 -6.42
C ASN A 277 -5.77 0.04 -6.90
N LYS A 278 -5.87 -0.14 -8.22
CA LYS A 278 -6.53 -1.30 -8.82
C LYS A 278 -5.83 -2.63 -8.50
N ILE A 279 -4.55 -2.60 -8.14
CA ILE A 279 -3.75 -3.81 -7.86
C ILE A 279 -3.93 -4.30 -6.42
N THR A 280 -3.91 -3.39 -5.44
CA THR A 280 -3.90 -3.76 -4.02
C THR A 280 -5.25 -3.59 -3.33
N LEU A 281 -6.04 -2.56 -3.71
CA LEU A 281 -7.33 -2.23 -3.09
C LEU A 281 -8.51 -2.74 -3.91
N GLY A 282 -8.42 -2.68 -5.24
CA GLY A 282 -9.49 -3.14 -6.13
C GLY A 282 -9.74 -4.64 -5.99
N VAL A 283 -11.02 -5.02 -5.87
CA VAL A 283 -11.46 -6.42 -5.76
C VAL A 283 -12.32 -6.74 -6.96
N TYR A 284 -11.94 -7.78 -7.71
CA TYR A 284 -12.55 -8.11 -8.99
C TYR A 284 -12.79 -9.60 -9.14
N GLU A 285 -13.81 -9.96 -9.91
CA GLU A 285 -13.83 -11.24 -10.59
C GLU A 285 -12.81 -11.17 -11.74
N LEU A 286 -11.88 -12.12 -11.81
CA LEU A 286 -10.79 -12.08 -12.78
C LEU A 286 -10.92 -13.17 -13.87
N GLY A 287 -12.00 -13.92 -13.81
CA GLY A 287 -12.41 -14.88 -14.86
C GLY A 287 -11.40 -16.03 -15.05
N SER A 288 -11.20 -16.41 -16.30
CA SER A 288 -10.48 -17.63 -16.69
C SER A 288 -9.05 -17.79 -16.19
N VAL A 289 -8.45 -16.81 -15.54
CA VAL A 289 -7.16 -16.99 -14.84
C VAL A 289 -7.30 -17.98 -13.67
N PHE A 290 -8.47 -18.12 -13.06
CA PHE A 290 -8.73 -19.10 -12.00
C PHE A 290 -8.61 -20.55 -12.48
N LYS A 291 -8.80 -20.83 -13.78
CA LYS A 291 -8.66 -22.18 -14.35
C LYS A 291 -7.28 -22.78 -14.11
N ALA A 292 -6.23 -21.96 -14.12
CA ALA A 292 -4.88 -22.44 -13.79
C ALA A 292 -4.78 -22.90 -12.32
N LEU A 293 -5.47 -22.21 -11.39
CA LEU A 293 -5.52 -22.63 -9.98
C LEU A 293 -6.33 -23.92 -9.82
N THR A 294 -7.44 -24.05 -10.53
CA THR A 294 -8.26 -25.27 -10.53
C THR A 294 -7.50 -26.49 -11.05
N ILE A 295 -6.79 -26.34 -12.17
CA ILE A 295 -6.00 -27.41 -12.77
C ILE A 295 -4.81 -27.77 -11.89
N ALA A 296 -4.13 -26.77 -11.32
CA ALA A 296 -3.02 -27.00 -10.39
C ALA A 296 -3.48 -27.81 -9.15
N ASN A 297 -4.67 -27.50 -8.63
CA ASN A 297 -5.27 -28.26 -7.53
C ASN A 297 -5.52 -29.73 -7.90
N ALA A 298 -6.09 -29.97 -9.08
CA ALA A 298 -6.37 -31.33 -9.55
C ALA A 298 -5.10 -32.15 -9.80
N LEU A 299 -4.03 -31.51 -10.31
CA LEU A 299 -2.71 -32.11 -10.49
C LEU A 299 -2.07 -32.43 -9.13
N GLU A 300 -2.14 -31.50 -8.17
CA GLU A 300 -1.58 -31.70 -6.83
C GLU A 300 -2.26 -32.84 -6.07
N LEU A 301 -3.57 -32.97 -6.23
CA LEU A 301 -4.35 -34.07 -5.66
C LEU A 301 -4.21 -35.38 -6.46
N LYS A 302 -3.46 -35.37 -7.58
CA LYS A 302 -3.28 -36.51 -8.49
C LYS A 302 -4.60 -37.08 -9.03
N ILE A 303 -5.62 -36.23 -9.13
CA ILE A 303 -6.95 -36.57 -9.72
C ILE A 303 -6.85 -36.62 -11.24
N ILE A 304 -5.95 -35.80 -11.82
CA ILE A 304 -5.63 -35.73 -13.24
C ILE A 304 -4.12 -35.65 -13.45
N ASP A 305 -3.69 -35.95 -14.67
CA ASP A 305 -2.40 -35.55 -15.25
C ASP A 305 -2.63 -34.63 -16.47
N GLU A 306 -1.53 -34.16 -17.08
CA GLU A 306 -1.58 -33.24 -18.23
C GLU A 306 -2.32 -33.83 -19.43
N ASN A 307 -2.33 -35.15 -19.58
CA ASN A 307 -2.88 -35.89 -20.73
C ASN A 307 -4.24 -36.52 -20.42
N THR A 308 -4.73 -36.40 -19.18
CA THR A 308 -6.06 -36.92 -18.82
C THR A 308 -7.10 -36.42 -19.79
N LEU A 309 -7.77 -37.34 -20.50
CA LEU A 309 -8.73 -37.03 -21.54
C LEU A 309 -10.17 -36.95 -20.95
N PHE A 310 -10.85 -35.88 -21.29
CA PHE A 310 -12.28 -35.67 -21.01
C PHE A 310 -13.04 -35.79 -22.31
N ASN A 311 -13.77 -36.90 -22.44
CA ASN A 311 -14.52 -37.23 -23.66
C ASN A 311 -15.92 -36.66 -23.62
N ASN A 312 -16.46 -36.38 -24.81
CA ASN A 312 -17.87 -35.99 -24.99
C ASN A 312 -18.35 -34.83 -24.12
N LEU A 313 -17.49 -33.82 -23.93
CA LEU A 313 -17.88 -32.61 -23.21
C LEU A 313 -19.16 -32.01 -23.78
N GLU A 314 -20.09 -31.66 -22.94
CA GLU A 314 -21.38 -31.09 -23.32
C GLU A 314 -21.17 -29.73 -24.01
N LYS A 315 -22.10 -29.30 -24.87
CA LYS A 315 -22.02 -27.94 -25.46
C LYS A 315 -22.36 -26.85 -24.46
N GLN A 316 -23.17 -27.21 -23.47
CA GLN A 316 -23.59 -26.33 -22.38
C GLN A 316 -23.94 -27.16 -21.14
N VAL A 317 -23.72 -26.61 -19.97
CA VAL A 317 -24.06 -27.25 -18.69
C VAL A 317 -25.01 -26.34 -17.92
N TYR A 318 -26.20 -26.87 -17.59
CA TYR A 318 -27.12 -26.19 -16.68
C TYR A 318 -26.74 -26.50 -15.25
N ASN A 319 -26.31 -25.46 -14.53
CA ASN A 319 -25.88 -25.60 -13.17
C ASN A 319 -26.98 -25.13 -12.22
N CYS A 320 -27.43 -26.04 -11.31
CA CYS A 320 -28.34 -25.71 -10.20
C CYS A 320 -29.67 -25.04 -10.59
N GLY A 321 -30.29 -25.48 -11.66
CA GLY A 321 -31.60 -24.96 -12.06
C GLY A 321 -31.62 -23.51 -12.52
N THR A 322 -30.45 -22.92 -12.80
CA THR A 322 -30.39 -21.59 -13.40
C THR A 322 -30.89 -21.61 -14.83
N SER A 323 -31.61 -20.57 -15.23
CA SER A 323 -32.10 -20.41 -16.61
C SER A 323 -30.97 -20.16 -17.62
N GLN A 324 -29.76 -19.86 -17.11
CA GLN A 324 -28.59 -19.54 -17.93
C GLN A 324 -27.53 -20.65 -17.83
N PRO A 325 -27.28 -21.40 -18.93
CA PRO A 325 -26.26 -22.43 -18.93
C PRO A 325 -24.86 -21.86 -18.95
N ILE A 326 -23.90 -22.64 -18.39
CA ILE A 326 -22.48 -22.45 -18.61
C ILE A 326 -22.17 -22.84 -20.05
N ASN A 327 -21.60 -21.93 -20.82
CA ASN A 327 -21.26 -22.13 -22.24
C ASN A 327 -19.75 -22.03 -22.43
N GLU A 328 -19.23 -22.64 -23.49
CA GLU A 328 -17.90 -22.37 -23.99
C GLU A 328 -17.84 -21.00 -24.64
N HIS A 329 -16.67 -20.33 -24.50
CA HIS A 329 -16.42 -19.08 -25.21
C HIS A 329 -16.23 -19.31 -26.70
N ASP A 330 -15.53 -20.40 -27.09
CA ASP A 330 -15.42 -20.86 -28.46
C ASP A 330 -16.47 -21.92 -28.76
N LYS A 331 -17.48 -21.57 -29.55
CA LYS A 331 -18.58 -22.46 -29.93
C LYS A 331 -18.14 -23.64 -30.79
N ASN A 332 -16.95 -23.56 -31.41
CA ASN A 332 -16.39 -24.60 -32.29
C ASN A 332 -15.36 -25.49 -31.57
N LEU A 333 -15.24 -25.36 -30.24
CA LEU A 333 -14.31 -26.16 -29.47
C LEU A 333 -14.65 -27.65 -29.60
N LYS A 334 -13.60 -28.48 -29.74
CA LYS A 334 -13.71 -29.95 -29.71
C LYS A 334 -14.40 -30.42 -28.44
N ARG A 335 -15.10 -31.56 -28.52
CA ARG A 335 -15.76 -32.17 -27.36
C ARG A 335 -14.88 -33.10 -26.56
N ASP A 336 -13.76 -33.53 -27.14
CA ASP A 336 -12.74 -34.34 -26.46
C ASP A 336 -11.52 -33.49 -26.24
N LEU A 337 -11.20 -33.21 -24.97
CA LEU A 337 -10.09 -32.36 -24.59
C LEU A 337 -9.26 -33.01 -23.50
N THR A 338 -7.94 -32.97 -23.66
CA THR A 338 -7.01 -33.26 -22.55
C THR A 338 -7.03 -32.13 -21.52
N ALA A 339 -6.56 -32.40 -20.29
CA ALA A 339 -6.41 -31.37 -19.26
C ALA A 339 -5.56 -30.18 -19.73
N THR A 340 -4.53 -30.46 -20.54
CA THR A 340 -3.72 -29.41 -21.18
C THR A 340 -4.54 -28.59 -22.17
N GLU A 341 -5.32 -29.22 -23.05
CA GLU A 341 -6.17 -28.51 -24.03
C GLU A 341 -7.27 -27.68 -23.32
N ILE A 342 -7.83 -28.17 -22.22
CA ILE A 342 -8.77 -27.41 -21.38
C ILE A 342 -8.13 -26.09 -20.92
N LEU A 343 -6.87 -26.11 -20.47
CA LEU A 343 -6.15 -24.88 -20.05
C LEU A 343 -5.85 -23.97 -21.25
N VAL A 344 -5.29 -24.54 -22.32
CA VAL A 344 -4.83 -23.82 -23.51
C VAL A 344 -5.99 -23.13 -24.24
N LYS A 345 -7.08 -23.86 -24.44
CA LYS A 345 -8.31 -23.35 -25.09
C LYS A 345 -9.21 -22.59 -24.14
N SER A 346 -8.89 -22.61 -22.85
CA SER A 346 -9.67 -21.94 -21.80
C SER A 346 -11.13 -22.46 -21.73
N SER A 347 -11.31 -23.80 -21.83
CA SER A 347 -12.64 -24.44 -21.76
C SER A 347 -13.30 -24.21 -20.41
N ASN A 348 -14.51 -23.66 -20.39
CA ASN A 348 -15.34 -23.52 -19.20
C ASN A 348 -15.84 -24.87 -18.73
N ILE A 349 -16.43 -25.65 -19.66
CA ILE A 349 -17.07 -26.91 -19.34
C ILE A 349 -16.04 -27.96 -18.92
N GLY A 350 -14.90 -28.01 -19.61
CA GLY A 350 -13.79 -28.89 -19.19
C GLY A 350 -13.32 -28.58 -17.76
N THR A 351 -13.24 -27.29 -17.40
CA THR A 351 -12.86 -26.90 -16.04
C THR A 351 -13.92 -27.26 -15.01
N VAL A 352 -15.21 -27.15 -15.35
CA VAL A 352 -16.32 -27.63 -14.49
C VAL A 352 -16.20 -29.13 -14.25
N LYS A 353 -15.93 -29.94 -15.28
CA LYS A 353 -15.72 -31.39 -15.11
C LYS A 353 -14.52 -31.74 -14.24
N ILE A 354 -13.47 -30.92 -14.27
CA ILE A 354 -12.32 -31.07 -13.36
C ILE A 354 -12.72 -30.73 -11.92
N ILE A 355 -13.41 -29.61 -11.68
CA ILE A 355 -13.74 -29.18 -10.31
C ILE A 355 -14.77 -30.10 -9.65
N GLU A 356 -15.68 -30.73 -10.40
CA GLU A 356 -16.61 -31.76 -9.90
C GLU A 356 -15.82 -32.93 -9.25
N LYS A 357 -14.67 -33.31 -9.80
CA LYS A 357 -13.80 -34.35 -9.22
C LYS A 357 -13.02 -33.89 -7.99
N ILE A 358 -12.69 -32.60 -7.86
CA ILE A 358 -11.95 -32.02 -6.73
C ILE A 358 -12.86 -31.88 -5.50
N GLY A 359 -14.08 -31.37 -5.72
CA GLY A 359 -15.04 -31.08 -4.65
C GLY A 359 -14.78 -29.77 -3.89
N ILE A 360 -15.77 -29.36 -3.10
CA ILE A 360 -15.82 -28.06 -2.44
C ILE A 360 -14.66 -27.89 -1.45
N GLU A 361 -14.49 -28.82 -0.52
CA GLU A 361 -13.54 -28.68 0.59
C GLU A 361 -12.09 -28.62 0.09
N ASN A 362 -11.72 -29.50 -0.83
CA ASN A 362 -10.36 -29.51 -1.40
C ASN A 362 -10.06 -28.21 -2.15
N HIS A 363 -11.03 -27.70 -2.94
CA HIS A 363 -10.80 -26.46 -3.69
C HIS A 363 -10.74 -25.24 -2.79
N LYS A 364 -11.64 -25.12 -1.84
CA LYS A 364 -11.67 -24.04 -0.84
C LYS A 364 -10.36 -24.00 -0.03
N ASN A 365 -9.92 -25.17 0.46
CA ASN A 365 -8.68 -25.30 1.23
C ASN A 365 -7.45 -24.92 0.38
N PHE A 366 -7.41 -25.32 -0.89
CA PHE A 366 -6.34 -24.99 -1.81
C PHE A 366 -6.26 -23.48 -2.06
N LEU A 367 -7.38 -22.81 -2.38
CA LEU A 367 -7.43 -21.37 -2.58
C LEU A 367 -7.09 -20.60 -1.31
N THR A 368 -7.45 -21.13 -0.13
CA THR A 368 -7.07 -20.54 1.16
C THR A 368 -5.57 -20.62 1.39
N LYS A 369 -4.94 -21.78 1.13
CA LYS A 369 -3.48 -21.94 1.21
C LYS A 369 -2.74 -20.96 0.28
N LEU A 370 -3.29 -20.71 -0.90
CA LEU A 370 -2.74 -19.72 -1.84
C LEU A 370 -3.00 -18.26 -1.41
N GLY A 371 -3.76 -18.00 -0.35
CA GLY A 371 -4.03 -16.66 0.17
C GLY A 371 -5.10 -15.86 -0.60
N ILE A 372 -5.92 -16.52 -1.44
CA ILE A 372 -6.94 -15.84 -2.27
C ILE A 372 -7.97 -15.09 -1.42
N PHE A 373 -8.34 -15.61 -0.24
CA PHE A 373 -9.36 -15.03 0.64
C PHE A 373 -8.79 -14.14 1.74
N GLU A 374 -7.49 -14.08 1.88
CA GLU A 374 -6.82 -13.26 2.87
C GLU A 374 -6.77 -11.79 2.44
N LYS A 375 -6.45 -10.91 3.35
CA LYS A 375 -6.05 -9.55 3.00
C LYS A 375 -4.60 -9.59 2.50
N ALA A 376 -4.30 -8.89 1.41
CA ALA A 376 -2.95 -8.92 0.84
C ALA A 376 -1.87 -8.53 1.87
N SER A 377 -0.81 -9.33 1.95
CA SER A 377 0.35 -9.03 2.80
C SER A 377 1.32 -8.15 2.01
N ILE A 378 1.07 -6.84 2.04
CA ILE A 378 1.93 -5.81 1.42
C ILE A 378 2.01 -4.61 2.36
N GLU A 379 3.09 -3.84 2.28
CA GLU A 379 3.36 -2.68 3.13
C GLU A 379 2.62 -1.42 2.65
N LEU A 380 1.32 -1.56 2.43
CA LEU A 380 0.40 -0.45 2.13
C LEU A 380 -0.82 -0.55 3.02
N PRO A 381 -1.40 0.57 3.48
CA PRO A 381 -2.69 0.55 4.17
C PRO A 381 -3.87 0.24 3.23
N GLU A 382 -3.76 0.61 1.94
CA GLU A 382 -4.78 0.44 0.91
C GLU A 382 -4.83 -1.00 0.40
N LYS A 383 -5.49 -1.88 1.14
CA LYS A 383 -5.60 -3.32 0.85
C LYS A 383 -7.04 -3.78 0.80
N GLY A 384 -7.42 -4.39 -0.34
CA GLY A 384 -8.69 -5.06 -0.50
C GLY A 384 -8.71 -6.46 0.13
N LYS A 385 -9.90 -6.98 0.28
CA LYS A 385 -10.15 -8.36 0.71
C LYS A 385 -11.24 -8.95 -0.18
N SER A 386 -11.09 -10.23 -0.53
CA SER A 386 -12.11 -11.00 -1.26
C SER A 386 -13.49 -10.87 -0.60
N LEU A 387 -14.52 -10.73 -1.40
CA LEU A 387 -15.88 -10.72 -0.92
C LEU A 387 -16.27 -12.13 -0.44
N PRO A 388 -17.08 -12.26 0.62
CA PRO A 388 -17.60 -13.55 1.04
C PRO A 388 -18.43 -14.20 -0.07
N MET A 389 -18.25 -15.50 -0.28
CA MET A 389 -19.07 -16.29 -1.18
C MET A 389 -19.68 -17.49 -0.45
N LYS A 390 -20.85 -17.91 -0.91
CA LYS A 390 -21.46 -19.16 -0.45
C LYS A 390 -20.77 -20.34 -1.16
N TRP A 391 -20.37 -21.35 -0.41
CA TRP A 391 -19.79 -22.57 -0.97
C TRP A 391 -20.87 -23.64 -1.10
N ASP A 392 -21.33 -23.83 -2.33
CA ASP A 392 -22.20 -24.91 -2.74
C ASP A 392 -21.78 -25.40 -4.15
N ASN A 393 -22.42 -26.45 -4.65
CA ASN A 393 -22.06 -27.03 -5.96
C ASN A 393 -22.22 -26.02 -7.11
N CYS A 394 -23.15 -25.07 -6.97
CA CYS A 394 -23.41 -24.07 -8.00
C CYS A 394 -22.27 -23.04 -8.07
N THR A 395 -21.89 -22.51 -6.92
CA THR A 395 -20.79 -21.57 -6.81
C THR A 395 -19.43 -22.22 -7.05
N LEU A 396 -19.27 -23.51 -6.69
CA LEU A 396 -18.06 -24.26 -7.00
C LEU A 396 -17.81 -24.32 -8.51
N ALA A 397 -18.83 -24.66 -9.29
CA ALA A 397 -18.71 -24.74 -10.74
C ALA A 397 -18.28 -23.41 -11.35
N THR A 398 -18.92 -22.28 -10.95
CA THR A 398 -18.59 -20.96 -11.49
C THR A 398 -17.26 -20.42 -10.96
N ALA A 399 -16.93 -20.66 -9.70
CA ALA A 399 -15.65 -20.27 -9.10
C ALA A 399 -14.46 -20.96 -9.78
N SER A 400 -14.63 -22.17 -10.30
CA SER A 400 -13.59 -22.93 -10.99
C SER A 400 -12.99 -22.17 -12.18
N TYR A 401 -13.78 -21.32 -12.84
CA TYR A 401 -13.32 -20.47 -13.94
C TYR A 401 -13.40 -18.96 -13.62
N GLY A 402 -13.52 -18.61 -12.34
CA GLY A 402 -13.37 -17.24 -11.85
C GLY A 402 -14.62 -16.36 -11.91
N HIS A 403 -15.84 -16.95 -11.89
CA HIS A 403 -17.12 -16.27 -11.79
C HIS A 403 -17.72 -16.48 -10.39
N GLY A 404 -18.28 -15.43 -9.79
CA GLY A 404 -18.80 -15.50 -8.41
C GLY A 404 -17.70 -15.57 -7.33
N ILE A 405 -16.44 -15.50 -7.71
CA ILE A 405 -15.27 -15.40 -6.82
C ILE A 405 -14.50 -14.15 -7.13
N SER A 406 -14.22 -13.36 -6.12
CA SER A 406 -13.48 -12.10 -6.28
C SER A 406 -12.20 -12.10 -5.46
N THR A 407 -11.17 -11.43 -5.96
CA THR A 407 -9.90 -11.25 -5.26
C THR A 407 -9.20 -9.98 -5.74
N THR A 408 -8.14 -9.56 -5.05
CA THR A 408 -7.29 -8.48 -5.56
C THR A 408 -6.28 -9.03 -6.58
N PRO A 409 -5.87 -8.24 -7.57
CA PRO A 409 -4.86 -8.66 -8.53
C PRO A 409 -3.52 -9.07 -7.90
N ILE A 410 -3.13 -8.43 -6.80
CA ILE A 410 -1.89 -8.79 -6.11
C ILE A 410 -1.97 -10.17 -5.42
N GLN A 411 -3.15 -10.55 -4.86
CA GLN A 411 -3.35 -11.89 -4.31
C GLN A 411 -3.30 -12.95 -5.41
N LEU A 412 -3.93 -12.67 -6.56
CA LEU A 412 -3.84 -13.54 -7.72
C LEU A 412 -2.39 -13.70 -8.20
N ALA A 413 -1.62 -12.60 -8.29
CA ALA A 413 -0.20 -12.64 -8.67
C ALA A 413 0.64 -13.48 -7.69
N SER A 414 0.40 -13.34 -6.38
CA SER A 414 1.06 -14.18 -5.36
C SER A 414 0.72 -15.66 -5.53
N ALA A 415 -0.55 -16.00 -5.80
CA ALA A 415 -0.97 -17.36 -6.08
C ALA A 415 -0.29 -17.93 -7.34
N TYR A 416 -0.22 -17.14 -8.42
CA TYR A 416 0.49 -17.55 -9.64
C TYR A 416 1.99 -17.72 -9.46
N ALA A 417 2.64 -16.84 -8.67
CA ALA A 417 4.04 -17.01 -8.32
C ALA A 417 4.29 -18.40 -7.70
N SER A 418 3.38 -18.85 -6.81
CA SER A 418 3.47 -20.20 -6.22
C SER A 418 3.32 -21.33 -7.24
N LEU A 419 2.57 -21.11 -8.34
CA LEU A 419 2.44 -22.12 -9.39
C LEU A 419 3.71 -22.32 -10.20
N VAL A 420 4.60 -21.30 -10.26
CA VAL A 420 5.73 -21.30 -11.20
C VAL A 420 7.11 -21.25 -10.54
N ASN A 421 7.21 -21.10 -9.23
CA ASN A 421 8.47 -20.98 -8.50
C ASN A 421 8.91 -22.24 -7.75
N GLY A 422 8.38 -23.41 -8.14
CA GLY A 422 8.61 -24.68 -7.43
C GLY A 422 7.65 -24.93 -6.28
N GLY A 423 6.55 -24.17 -6.18
CA GLY A 423 5.45 -24.42 -5.25
C GLY A 423 5.50 -23.66 -3.93
N TYR A 424 6.32 -22.62 -3.83
CA TYR A 424 6.45 -21.85 -2.59
C TYR A 424 5.51 -20.64 -2.54
N LYS A 425 4.84 -20.46 -1.40
CA LYS A 425 4.03 -19.26 -1.13
C LYS A 425 4.91 -18.02 -1.08
N ILE A 426 4.51 -16.97 -1.78
CA ILE A 426 5.24 -15.71 -1.87
C ILE A 426 4.36 -14.59 -1.35
N TYR A 427 4.98 -13.71 -0.55
CA TYR A 427 4.37 -12.50 -0.04
C TYR A 427 4.94 -11.30 -0.78
N PRO A 428 4.12 -10.58 -1.56
CA PRO A 428 4.56 -9.36 -2.24
C PRO A 428 5.09 -8.32 -1.27
N THR A 429 6.20 -7.67 -1.61
CA THR A 429 6.85 -6.69 -0.74
C THR A 429 7.39 -5.49 -1.52
N LEU A 430 7.32 -4.30 -0.91
CA LEU A 430 7.88 -3.05 -1.41
C LEU A 430 9.22 -2.69 -0.76
N VAL A 431 9.70 -3.51 0.16
CA VAL A 431 11.01 -3.35 0.81
C VAL A 431 11.83 -4.62 0.67
N LYS A 432 13.14 -4.48 0.56
CA LYS A 432 14.03 -5.63 0.47
C LYS A 432 13.95 -6.46 1.75
N GLN A 433 13.60 -7.74 1.62
CA GLN A 433 13.51 -8.66 2.75
C GLN A 433 14.85 -9.37 2.99
N ASN A 434 15.18 -9.59 4.26
CA ASN A 434 16.28 -10.48 4.63
C ASN A 434 15.94 -11.92 4.21
N GLN A 435 16.87 -12.59 3.56
CA GLN A 435 16.70 -13.90 2.88
C GLN A 435 16.31 -15.09 3.78
N ASN A 436 16.10 -14.90 5.08
CA ASN A 436 15.86 -15.98 6.05
C ASN A 436 14.38 -16.29 6.33
N LEU A 437 13.46 -15.89 5.44
CA LEU A 437 12.05 -16.24 5.61
C LEU A 437 11.83 -17.74 5.35
N LYS A 438 11.17 -18.41 6.31
CA LYS A 438 10.76 -19.81 6.18
C LYS A 438 9.78 -19.92 5.00
N LYS A 439 10.20 -20.60 3.94
CA LYS A 439 9.38 -20.79 2.73
C LYS A 439 8.33 -21.87 2.99
N GLU A 440 7.07 -21.50 2.93
CA GLU A 440 5.94 -22.43 2.98
C GLU A 440 5.68 -23.01 1.59
N ARG A 441 5.66 -24.34 1.46
CA ARG A 441 5.32 -25.00 0.19
C ARG A 441 3.82 -25.27 0.12
N VAL A 442 3.16 -24.78 -0.92
CA VAL A 442 1.70 -24.92 -1.12
C VAL A 442 1.34 -25.97 -2.18
N ILE A 443 2.23 -26.21 -3.14
CA ILE A 443 2.16 -27.31 -4.11
C ILE A 443 3.52 -27.97 -4.25
N SER A 444 3.54 -29.21 -4.78
CA SER A 444 4.76 -29.94 -5.07
C SER A 444 5.55 -29.27 -6.22
N GLU A 445 6.84 -29.50 -6.23
CA GLU A 445 7.71 -29.04 -7.34
C GLU A 445 7.30 -29.72 -8.67
N GLU A 446 6.84 -30.96 -8.62
CA GLU A 446 6.33 -31.69 -9.77
C GLU A 446 5.12 -30.97 -10.38
N THR A 447 4.11 -30.64 -9.55
CA THR A 447 2.94 -29.87 -9.99
C THR A 447 3.33 -28.53 -10.58
N SER A 448 4.28 -27.81 -9.95
CA SER A 448 4.78 -26.53 -10.45
C SER A 448 5.41 -26.70 -11.85
N LYS A 449 6.28 -27.71 -12.05
CA LYS A 449 6.91 -28.00 -13.37
C LYS A 449 5.86 -28.32 -14.44
N LYS A 450 4.83 -29.10 -14.11
CA LYS A 450 3.73 -29.40 -15.01
C LYS A 450 2.95 -28.13 -15.38
N MET A 451 2.64 -27.30 -14.41
CA MET A 451 1.94 -26.03 -14.65
C MET A 451 2.73 -25.09 -15.55
N VAL A 452 4.06 -24.96 -15.35
CA VAL A 452 4.93 -24.15 -16.23
C VAL A 452 4.83 -24.60 -17.69
N LYS A 453 4.96 -25.91 -17.96
CA LYS A 453 4.85 -26.47 -19.30
C LYS A 453 3.47 -26.25 -19.93
N MET A 454 2.39 -26.46 -19.15
CA MET A 454 1.03 -26.23 -19.64
C MET A 454 0.77 -24.76 -19.93
N LEU A 455 1.26 -23.83 -19.06
CA LEU A 455 1.14 -22.39 -19.24
C LEU A 455 1.95 -21.87 -20.44
N ARG A 456 3.08 -22.52 -20.78
CA ARG A 456 3.83 -22.20 -22.00
C ARG A 456 2.98 -22.43 -23.25
N LYS A 457 2.29 -23.56 -23.36
CA LYS A 457 1.43 -23.88 -24.50
C LYS A 457 0.26 -22.89 -24.70
N VAL A 458 -0.15 -22.17 -23.66
CA VAL A 458 -1.15 -21.09 -23.79
C VAL A 458 -0.60 -19.90 -24.59
N VAL A 459 0.72 -19.66 -24.51
CA VAL A 459 1.39 -18.47 -25.06
C VAL A 459 2.15 -18.78 -26.35
N ASP A 460 2.70 -19.99 -26.46
CA ASP A 460 3.51 -20.40 -27.60
C ASP A 460 2.73 -20.26 -28.92
N LYS A 461 3.23 -19.38 -29.79
CA LYS A 461 2.61 -19.09 -31.09
C LYS A 461 2.76 -20.24 -32.09
N ASP A 462 3.76 -21.09 -31.88
CA ASP A 462 4.11 -22.20 -32.76
C ASP A 462 3.47 -23.52 -32.28
N ASP A 463 2.86 -23.54 -31.08
CA ASP A 463 2.12 -24.71 -30.58
C ASP A 463 0.87 -24.99 -31.45
N PRO A 464 0.67 -26.23 -31.93
CA PRO A 464 -0.47 -26.61 -32.78
C PRO A 464 -1.82 -26.36 -32.11
N MET A 465 -1.88 -26.33 -30.79
CA MET A 465 -3.12 -26.02 -30.07
C MET A 465 -3.58 -24.56 -30.24
N GLN A 466 -2.72 -23.66 -30.71
CA GLN A 466 -3.04 -22.25 -30.91
C GLN A 466 -3.68 -21.60 -29.67
N GLY A 467 -2.87 -21.39 -28.63
CA GLY A 467 -3.30 -20.87 -27.34
C GLY A 467 -3.89 -19.46 -27.40
N THR A 468 -4.61 -19.08 -26.33
CA THR A 468 -5.34 -17.81 -26.25
C THR A 468 -4.41 -16.58 -26.07
N ALA A 469 -3.14 -16.77 -25.73
CA ALA A 469 -2.19 -15.70 -25.43
C ALA A 469 -1.00 -15.60 -26.40
N LYS A 470 -1.08 -16.15 -27.60
CA LYS A 470 0.03 -16.18 -28.59
C LYS A 470 0.61 -14.80 -28.95
N ARG A 471 -0.15 -13.70 -28.77
CA ARG A 471 0.34 -12.35 -29.02
C ARG A 471 1.31 -11.82 -27.95
N ALA A 472 1.48 -12.54 -26.84
CA ALA A 472 2.48 -12.24 -25.82
C ALA A 472 3.74 -13.11 -25.97
N ASP A 473 3.84 -13.94 -27.00
CA ASP A 473 5.04 -14.72 -27.28
C ASP A 473 6.15 -13.80 -27.80
N VAL A 474 7.04 -13.43 -26.90
CA VAL A 474 8.14 -12.52 -27.17
C VAL A 474 9.42 -13.33 -27.34
N ASN A 475 10.00 -13.26 -28.53
CA ASN A 475 11.23 -13.97 -28.83
C ASN A 475 12.35 -13.68 -27.81
N GLY A 476 12.98 -14.73 -27.30
CA GLY A 476 14.07 -14.64 -26.33
C GLY A 476 13.64 -14.57 -24.86
N TYR A 477 12.30 -14.60 -24.58
CA TYR A 477 11.80 -14.51 -23.19
C TYR A 477 11.00 -15.73 -22.74
N SER A 478 10.69 -16.68 -23.62
CA SER A 478 9.93 -17.92 -23.30
C SER A 478 8.76 -17.66 -22.33
N VAL A 479 7.85 -16.77 -22.74
CA VAL A 479 6.74 -16.31 -21.87
C VAL A 479 5.75 -17.43 -21.63
N ILE A 480 5.32 -17.62 -20.38
CA ILE A 480 4.23 -18.49 -19.95
C ILE A 480 3.07 -17.64 -19.41
N GLY A 481 1.83 -18.12 -19.46
CA GLY A 481 0.75 -17.33 -18.85
C GLY A 481 -0.66 -17.82 -19.14
N LYS A 482 -1.64 -17.06 -18.63
CA LYS A 482 -3.08 -17.34 -18.77
C LYS A 482 -3.87 -16.06 -18.93
N THR A 483 -4.83 -16.08 -19.85
CA THR A 483 -5.81 -15.02 -20.11
C THR A 483 -7.01 -15.13 -19.17
N GLY A 484 -7.57 -13.99 -18.80
CA GLY A 484 -8.84 -13.87 -18.13
C GLY A 484 -9.68 -12.76 -18.73
N THR A 485 -10.98 -12.99 -18.84
CA THR A 485 -11.97 -12.00 -19.20
C THR A 485 -13.17 -12.24 -18.30
N ALA A 486 -13.56 -11.22 -17.56
CA ALA A 486 -14.72 -11.26 -16.67
C ALA A 486 -15.68 -10.11 -16.99
N VAL A 487 -16.96 -10.41 -17.02
CA VAL A 487 -18.00 -9.41 -17.19
C VAL A 487 -18.16 -8.67 -15.86
N LYS A 488 -18.25 -7.35 -15.89
CA LYS A 488 -18.37 -6.54 -14.68
C LYS A 488 -19.80 -6.59 -14.14
N VAL A 489 -19.92 -6.56 -12.82
CA VAL A 489 -21.22 -6.39 -12.15
C VAL A 489 -21.78 -5.01 -12.52
N SER A 490 -23.05 -4.96 -12.89
CA SER A 490 -23.71 -3.69 -13.21
C SER A 490 -23.83 -2.79 -11.98
N LYS A 491 -23.55 -1.52 -12.15
CA LYS A 491 -23.74 -0.50 -11.09
C LYS A 491 -25.18 0.00 -11.02
N THR A 492 -25.96 -0.16 -12.09
CA THR A 492 -27.28 0.44 -12.24
C THR A 492 -28.44 -0.57 -12.25
N SER A 493 -28.15 -1.85 -12.46
CA SER A 493 -29.15 -2.92 -12.53
C SER A 493 -28.66 -4.17 -11.80
N LYS A 494 -29.57 -5.08 -11.41
CA LYS A 494 -29.18 -6.40 -10.90
C LYS A 494 -28.52 -7.22 -12.02
N GLY A 495 -27.35 -7.83 -11.74
CA GLY A 495 -26.64 -8.72 -12.66
C GLY A 495 -25.39 -8.10 -13.27
N TYR A 496 -25.02 -8.57 -14.45
CA TYR A 496 -23.78 -8.18 -15.14
C TYR A 496 -24.03 -7.11 -16.21
N SER A 497 -23.04 -6.22 -16.42
CA SER A 497 -23.02 -5.24 -17.51
C SER A 497 -22.54 -5.89 -18.82
N LYS A 498 -22.45 -5.11 -19.91
CA LYS A 498 -21.76 -5.53 -21.13
C LYS A 498 -20.25 -5.25 -21.09
N ASP A 499 -19.80 -4.50 -20.08
CA ASP A 499 -18.39 -4.12 -19.93
C ASP A 499 -17.59 -5.26 -19.30
N VAL A 500 -16.36 -5.39 -19.74
CA VAL A 500 -15.47 -6.46 -19.28
C VAL A 500 -14.23 -5.91 -18.58
N MET A 501 -13.73 -6.68 -17.64
CA MET A 501 -12.39 -6.58 -17.11
C MET A 501 -11.54 -7.65 -17.77
N THR A 502 -10.44 -7.27 -18.40
CA THR A 502 -9.50 -8.21 -19.00
C THR A 502 -8.22 -8.27 -18.21
N VAL A 503 -7.66 -9.45 -18.07
CA VAL A 503 -6.42 -9.70 -17.35
C VAL A 503 -5.55 -10.71 -18.10
N PHE A 504 -4.26 -10.51 -18.06
CA PHE A 504 -3.28 -11.50 -18.45
C PHE A 504 -2.22 -11.61 -17.35
N VAL A 505 -2.06 -12.82 -16.83
CA VAL A 505 -0.99 -13.15 -15.88
C VAL A 505 0.06 -13.96 -16.63
N SER A 506 1.29 -13.47 -16.62
CA SER A 506 2.41 -14.12 -17.30
C SER A 506 3.63 -14.21 -16.38
N ALA A 507 4.49 -15.18 -16.66
CA ALA A 507 5.82 -15.25 -16.05
C ALA A 507 6.85 -15.59 -17.11
N TYR A 508 8.11 -15.30 -16.84
CA TYR A 508 9.23 -15.57 -17.74
C TYR A 508 10.58 -15.55 -17.01
N PRO A 509 11.62 -16.21 -17.56
CA PRO A 509 11.54 -17.19 -18.65
C PRO A 509 10.94 -18.53 -18.20
N GLU A 510 10.45 -19.38 -19.14
CA GLU A 510 9.86 -20.69 -18.85
C GLU A 510 10.82 -21.62 -18.10
N GLU A 511 12.07 -21.66 -18.51
CA GLU A 511 13.07 -22.59 -17.98
C GLU A 511 13.30 -22.41 -16.48
N LYS A 512 13.28 -21.16 -16.03
CA LYS A 512 13.41 -20.77 -14.61
C LYS A 512 12.65 -19.46 -14.37
N PRO A 513 11.36 -19.52 -14.10
CA PRO A 513 10.57 -18.32 -13.90
C PRO A 513 11.15 -17.42 -12.81
N GLU A 514 11.41 -16.17 -13.17
CA GLU A 514 11.97 -15.15 -12.28
C GLU A 514 11.03 -13.98 -12.11
N TYR A 515 10.39 -13.56 -13.20
CA TYR A 515 9.48 -12.41 -13.21
C TYR A 515 8.06 -12.83 -13.49
N LEU A 516 7.12 -12.27 -12.73
CA LEU A 516 5.67 -12.36 -12.99
C LEU A 516 5.17 -10.98 -13.37
N LEU A 517 4.52 -10.90 -14.53
CA LEU A 517 3.86 -9.69 -15.02
C LEU A 517 2.35 -9.94 -15.12
N LEU A 518 1.58 -9.16 -14.35
CA LEU A 518 0.12 -9.10 -14.45
C LEU A 518 -0.26 -7.79 -15.13
N VAL A 519 -1.09 -7.86 -16.19
CA VAL A 519 -1.64 -6.70 -16.89
C VAL A 519 -3.16 -6.78 -16.88
N MET A 520 -3.80 -5.68 -16.49
CA MET A 520 -5.26 -5.52 -16.51
C MET A 520 -5.66 -4.35 -17.37
N ILE A 521 -6.72 -4.51 -18.18
CA ILE A 521 -7.37 -3.41 -18.92
C ILE A 521 -8.84 -3.37 -18.51
N ASP A 522 -9.26 -2.21 -18.06
CA ASP A 522 -10.61 -1.96 -17.53
C ASP A 522 -11.51 -1.39 -18.64
N GLU A 523 -12.57 -2.11 -18.98
CA GLU A 523 -13.55 -1.75 -20.00
C GLU A 523 -12.94 -1.47 -21.41
N PRO A 524 -12.05 -2.33 -21.94
CA PRO A 524 -11.55 -2.17 -23.29
C PRO A 524 -12.69 -2.33 -24.30
N LYS A 525 -12.65 -1.54 -25.37
CA LYS A 525 -13.65 -1.62 -26.44
C LYS A 525 -13.07 -2.32 -27.67
N ALA A 526 -13.91 -3.05 -28.39
CA ALA A 526 -13.58 -3.49 -29.74
C ALA A 526 -13.66 -2.27 -30.69
N ILE A 527 -12.60 -2.03 -31.45
CA ILE A 527 -12.51 -0.90 -32.42
C ILE A 527 -12.01 -1.47 -33.74
N PRO A 528 -12.90 -2.05 -34.59
CA PRO A 528 -12.50 -2.70 -35.84
C PRO A 528 -11.75 -1.76 -36.79
N SER A 529 -12.06 -0.45 -36.80
CA SER A 529 -11.34 0.55 -37.59
C SER A 529 -9.87 0.71 -37.24
N LYS A 530 -9.48 0.30 -36.02
CA LYS A 530 -8.09 0.26 -35.55
C LYS A 530 -7.48 -1.16 -35.55
N GLY A 531 -8.18 -2.16 -36.10
CA GLY A 531 -7.74 -3.55 -36.11
C GLY A 531 -8.01 -4.32 -34.81
N PHE A 532 -8.77 -3.75 -33.87
CA PHE A 532 -9.11 -4.39 -32.59
C PHE A 532 -10.53 -4.96 -32.64
N TYR A 533 -10.65 -6.22 -33.08
CA TYR A 533 -11.93 -6.83 -33.40
C TYR A 533 -12.73 -7.34 -32.21
N LYS A 534 -12.08 -7.57 -31.05
CA LYS A 534 -12.71 -8.10 -29.85
C LYS A 534 -12.23 -7.39 -28.59
N SER A 535 -13.08 -7.38 -27.57
CA SER A 535 -12.76 -6.81 -26.25
C SER A 535 -12.19 -7.81 -25.25
N ASP A 536 -11.97 -9.08 -25.64
CA ASP A 536 -11.36 -10.09 -24.77
C ASP A 536 -9.85 -9.87 -24.55
N SER A 537 -9.31 -10.51 -23.50
CA SER A 537 -7.91 -10.36 -23.07
C SER A 537 -6.89 -10.65 -24.16
N GLY A 538 -7.16 -11.59 -25.06
CA GLY A 538 -6.27 -11.96 -26.18
C GLY A 538 -6.03 -10.83 -27.18
N TRP A 539 -6.90 -9.80 -27.18
CA TRP A 539 -6.84 -8.65 -28.09
C TRP A 539 -6.32 -7.37 -27.46
N ASN A 540 -6.21 -7.32 -26.14
CA ASN A 540 -5.78 -6.10 -25.43
C ASN A 540 -4.74 -6.39 -24.32
N ALA A 541 -5.07 -7.02 -23.20
CA ALA A 541 -4.13 -7.25 -22.11
C ALA A 541 -2.91 -8.09 -22.54
N VAL A 542 -3.11 -9.09 -23.41
CA VAL A 542 -2.05 -9.97 -23.94
C VAL A 542 -1.02 -9.17 -24.78
N PRO A 543 -1.39 -8.47 -25.87
CA PRO A 543 -0.44 -7.70 -26.65
C PRO A 543 0.19 -6.54 -25.86
N THR A 544 -0.52 -5.98 -24.89
CA THR A 544 0.04 -4.97 -23.98
C THR A 544 1.16 -5.57 -23.13
N ALA A 545 0.95 -6.77 -22.56
CA ALA A 545 2.00 -7.47 -21.81
C ALA A 545 3.21 -7.80 -22.69
N GLY A 546 2.99 -8.29 -23.91
CA GLY A 546 4.06 -8.52 -24.88
C GLY A 546 4.87 -7.25 -25.18
N THR A 547 4.20 -6.11 -25.30
CA THR A 547 4.85 -4.80 -25.49
C THR A 547 5.67 -4.40 -24.26
N ILE A 548 5.12 -4.59 -23.06
CA ILE A 548 5.85 -4.32 -21.80
C ILE A 548 7.10 -5.20 -21.72
N ILE A 549 6.97 -6.52 -21.90
CA ILE A 549 8.11 -7.46 -21.84
C ILE A 549 9.21 -7.07 -22.82
N LYS A 550 8.87 -6.71 -24.06
CA LYS A 550 9.84 -6.22 -25.06
C LYS A 550 10.62 -4.98 -24.61
N ARG A 551 9.95 -4.06 -23.90
CA ARG A 551 10.56 -2.81 -23.42
C ARG A 551 11.44 -3.02 -22.18
N ILE A 552 10.95 -3.80 -21.21
CA ILE A 552 11.63 -3.95 -19.93
C ILE A 552 12.60 -5.13 -19.87
N GLY A 553 12.42 -6.12 -20.74
CA GLY A 553 13.25 -7.33 -20.75
C GLY A 553 14.75 -7.06 -20.87
N PRO A 554 15.22 -6.22 -21.83
CA PRO A 554 16.64 -5.85 -21.92
C PRO A 554 17.14 -5.13 -20.66
N ILE A 555 16.30 -4.32 -20.02
CA ILE A 555 16.65 -3.60 -18.78
C ILE A 555 16.83 -4.58 -17.63
N LEU A 556 15.91 -5.53 -17.47
CA LEU A 556 16.00 -6.58 -16.45
C LEU A 556 17.24 -7.47 -16.66
N ALA A 557 17.49 -7.90 -17.89
CA ALA A 557 18.65 -8.73 -18.24
C ALA A 557 19.97 -8.00 -17.94
N SER A 558 20.08 -6.71 -18.27
CA SER A 558 21.31 -5.93 -18.02
C SER A 558 21.61 -5.77 -16.53
N LYS A 559 20.58 -5.64 -15.68
CA LYS A 559 20.74 -5.53 -14.23
C LYS A 559 21.15 -6.85 -13.59
N ASN A 560 20.63 -7.97 -14.06
CA ASN A 560 21.04 -9.30 -13.61
C ASN A 560 22.47 -9.66 -14.05
N TYR A 561 22.91 -9.20 -15.23
CA TYR A 561 24.27 -9.39 -15.71
C TYR A 561 25.32 -8.68 -14.82
N ASN A 562 25.00 -7.49 -14.31
CA ASN A 562 25.89 -6.76 -13.39
C ASN A 562 26.04 -7.43 -12.01
N ILE A 563 25.06 -8.23 -11.56
CA ILE A 563 25.16 -9.02 -10.33
C ILE A 563 26.13 -10.19 -10.52
N ALA A 564 26.15 -10.81 -11.71
CA ALA A 564 27.06 -11.90 -12.03
C ALA A 564 28.53 -11.46 -12.15
N LEU A 565 28.79 -10.20 -12.53
CA LEU A 565 30.16 -9.65 -12.64
C LEU A 565 30.76 -9.24 -11.27
N ASN A 566 29.93 -9.02 -10.24
CA ASN A 566 30.38 -8.67 -8.89
C ASN A 566 30.65 -9.90 -8.00
N VAL A 567 30.53 -11.10 -8.53
CA VAL A 567 30.77 -12.40 -7.83
C VAL A 567 32.05 -13.08 -8.36
N LYS A 568 32.95 -12.32 -8.99
CA LYS A 568 34.31 -12.80 -9.32
C LYS A 568 35.38 -12.09 -8.52
#